data_ca5d6028d879cd1873680ae58fdd6259
#
_entry.id   ca5d6028d879cd1873680ae58fdd6259
#
_cell.length_a   1.000
_cell.length_b   1.000
_cell.length_c   1.000
_cell.angle_alpha   90.00
_cell.angle_beta   90.00
_cell.angle_gamma   90.00
#
_symmetry.space_group_name_H-M   'P 1'
#
loop_
_entity.id
_entity.type
_entity.pdbx_description
1 polymer ?
#
loop_
_entity_poly.entity_id
_entity_poly.type
_entity_poly.pdbx_seq_one_letter_code
_entity_poly.pdbx_strand_id
1 'polypeptide(L)'
;MEDFETLLKGSSNAHGHLCPGQVVGVRMAMEGCRLIGLDNPAKMPQIKKLIVYVEMDRCATDAICFVTGVRLGRRSLKFVDNGIMAATFVNLETGKAFRIVSTEKARDLAQILSPKMSDKREQQLLAYKKMDIKDLFDIEEVKVDVPACDYPGPTRFKQTCSSCGQVVRDKKEVMKNDKILCRPCALGTYYQPVKKNTHNKGSHHVQLKKKSAV
;
A
#
# COMPACT_ATOMS: atom_id res chain seq x y z
N MET A 1 8.60 -11.87 14.71
CA MET A 1 9.19 -11.14 13.54
C MET A 1 10.71 -11.33 13.58
N GLU A 2 11.39 -11.38 12.45
CA GLU A 2 12.83 -11.39 12.36
C GLU A 2 13.43 -10.10 12.91
N ASP A 3 14.74 -10.10 13.21
CA ASP A 3 15.45 -8.91 13.69
C ASP A 3 15.61 -7.84 12.60
N PHE A 4 15.89 -6.62 13.02
CA PHE A 4 15.97 -5.46 12.15
C PHE A 4 16.99 -5.59 11.02
N GLU A 5 18.22 -6.09 11.32
CA GLU A 5 19.27 -6.17 10.30
C GLU A 5 18.96 -7.23 9.25
N THR A 6 18.36 -8.35 9.64
CA THR A 6 17.86 -9.40 8.72
C THR A 6 16.77 -8.84 7.82
N LEU A 7 15.76 -8.17 8.38
CA LEU A 7 14.69 -7.56 7.61
C LEU A 7 15.20 -6.46 6.69
N LEU A 8 16.11 -5.61 7.15
CA LEU A 8 16.68 -4.55 6.34
C LEU A 8 17.50 -5.08 5.16
N LYS A 9 18.31 -6.11 5.39
CA LYS A 9 19.07 -6.77 4.33
C LYS A 9 18.14 -7.39 3.28
N GLY A 10 17.14 -8.14 3.72
CA GLY A 10 16.17 -8.77 2.83
C GLY A 10 15.36 -7.74 2.03
N SER A 11 14.86 -6.69 2.71
CA SER A 11 14.11 -5.59 2.08
C SER A 11 14.96 -4.84 1.06
N SER A 12 16.20 -4.51 1.39
CA SER A 12 17.12 -3.81 0.49
C SER A 12 17.47 -4.63 -0.75
N ASN A 13 17.64 -5.95 -0.58
CA ASN A 13 17.88 -6.86 -1.71
C ASN A 13 16.64 -6.93 -2.63
N ALA A 14 15.45 -7.02 -2.06
CA ALA A 14 14.20 -7.03 -2.83
C ALA A 14 13.93 -5.69 -3.55
N HIS A 15 14.35 -4.58 -2.94
CA HIS A 15 14.24 -3.22 -3.50
C HIS A 15 15.35 -2.91 -4.53
N GLY A 16 16.45 -3.66 -4.51
CA GLY A 16 17.60 -3.49 -5.40
C GLY A 16 18.76 -2.68 -4.80
N HIS A 17 18.57 -1.94 -3.74
CA HIS A 17 19.62 -1.20 -3.05
C HIS A 17 19.22 -0.76 -1.63
N LEU A 18 20.22 -0.51 -0.79
CA LEU A 18 20.01 0.10 0.53
C LEU A 18 19.86 1.62 0.40
N CYS A 19 18.82 2.18 1.01
CA CYS A 19 18.60 3.62 1.09
C CYS A 19 17.95 4.02 2.42
N PRO A 20 17.97 5.31 2.81
CA PRO A 20 17.30 5.77 4.03
C PRO A 20 15.82 5.40 4.10
N GLY A 21 15.11 5.40 2.96
CA GLY A 21 13.72 4.98 2.88
C GLY A 21 13.50 3.52 3.26
N GLN A 22 14.44 2.63 2.92
CA GLN A 22 14.38 1.22 3.36
C GLN A 22 14.53 1.10 4.88
N VAL A 23 15.46 1.85 5.48
CA VAL A 23 15.62 1.88 6.95
C VAL A 23 14.36 2.37 7.64
N VAL A 24 13.82 3.50 7.19
CA VAL A 24 12.58 4.08 7.72
C VAL A 24 11.41 3.10 7.58
N GLY A 25 11.22 2.53 6.39
CA GLY A 25 10.11 1.63 6.11
C GLY A 25 10.15 0.33 6.92
N VAL A 26 11.34 -0.29 7.08
CA VAL A 26 11.49 -1.48 7.92
C VAL A 26 11.16 -1.14 9.38
N ARG A 27 11.73 -0.06 9.93
CA ARG A 27 11.47 0.35 11.32
C ARG A 27 10.01 0.73 11.54
N MET A 28 9.39 1.45 10.61
CA MET A 28 7.97 1.80 10.64
C MET A 28 7.08 0.56 10.64
N ALA A 29 7.40 -0.43 9.79
CA ALA A 29 6.64 -1.68 9.72
C ALA A 29 6.78 -2.52 10.99
N MET A 30 7.99 -2.63 11.53
CA MET A 30 8.24 -3.35 12.78
C MET A 30 7.46 -2.72 13.95
N GLU A 31 7.54 -1.40 14.09
CA GLU A 31 6.86 -0.67 15.16
C GLU A 31 5.34 -0.71 14.99
N GLY A 32 4.83 -0.49 13.77
CA GLY A 32 3.40 -0.56 13.49
C GLY A 32 2.81 -1.94 13.82
N CYS A 33 3.47 -3.01 13.41
CA CYS A 33 3.02 -4.36 13.73
C CYS A 33 3.09 -4.67 15.22
N ARG A 34 4.14 -4.22 15.93
CA ARG A 34 4.26 -4.34 17.39
C ARG A 34 3.09 -3.66 18.11
N LEU A 35 2.77 -2.43 17.72
CA LEU A 35 1.70 -1.65 18.33
C LEU A 35 0.32 -2.27 18.17
N ILE A 36 0.04 -2.90 17.03
CA ILE A 36 -1.24 -3.58 16.77
C ILE A 36 -1.26 -5.05 17.19
N GLY A 37 -0.18 -5.55 17.83
CA GLY A 37 -0.11 -6.92 18.36
C GLY A 37 0.07 -8.01 17.30
N LEU A 38 0.81 -7.75 16.22
CA LEU A 38 1.15 -8.71 15.18
C LEU A 38 2.66 -8.92 15.13
N ASP A 39 3.13 -10.07 15.60
CA ASP A 39 4.55 -10.43 15.70
C ASP A 39 5.10 -11.21 14.49
N ASN A 40 4.21 -11.81 13.67
CA ASN A 40 4.54 -12.49 12.42
C ASN A 40 3.61 -12.11 11.25
N PRO A 41 3.51 -10.80 10.90
CA PRO A 41 2.49 -10.28 9.99
C PRO A 41 2.55 -10.89 8.58
N ALA A 42 3.74 -11.30 8.11
CA ALA A 42 3.93 -11.89 6.79
C ALA A 42 3.47 -13.35 6.69
N LYS A 43 3.21 -14.02 7.84
CA LYS A 43 2.86 -15.45 7.92
C LYS A 43 1.40 -15.67 8.27
N MET A 44 0.88 -16.86 7.95
CA MET A 44 -0.45 -17.29 8.39
C MET A 44 -0.44 -17.56 9.90
N PRO A 45 -1.54 -17.25 10.63
CA PRO A 45 -2.78 -16.62 10.14
C PRO A 45 -2.73 -15.07 10.11
N GLN A 46 -1.69 -14.43 10.64
CA GLN A 46 -1.62 -13.00 10.90
C GLN A 46 -1.72 -12.15 9.63
N ILE A 47 -1.18 -12.64 8.49
CA ILE A 47 -1.26 -11.92 7.21
C ILE A 47 -2.71 -11.60 6.76
N LYS A 48 -3.70 -12.38 7.24
CA LYS A 48 -5.13 -12.13 6.97
C LYS A 48 -5.75 -11.08 7.88
N LYS A 49 -5.08 -10.76 8.98
CA LYS A 49 -5.55 -9.83 10.00
C LYS A 49 -5.05 -8.41 9.77
N LEU A 50 -4.18 -8.20 8.79
CA LEU A 50 -3.48 -6.93 8.57
C LEU A 50 -3.97 -6.23 7.31
N ILE A 51 -4.30 -4.94 7.46
CA ILE A 51 -4.34 -3.95 6.38
C ILE A 51 -3.35 -2.84 6.72
N VAL A 52 -2.62 -2.36 5.70
CA VAL A 52 -1.77 -1.18 5.81
C VAL A 52 -2.20 -0.16 4.78
N TYR A 53 -2.43 1.07 5.21
CA TYR A 53 -2.60 2.24 4.37
C TYR A 53 -1.26 2.96 4.30
N VAL A 54 -0.69 3.14 3.11
CA VAL A 54 0.52 3.93 2.89
C VAL A 54 0.15 5.24 2.22
N GLU A 55 0.78 6.35 2.66
CA GLU A 55 0.47 7.69 2.17
C GLU A 55 1.55 8.22 1.21
N MET A 56 2.46 7.35 0.76
CA MET A 56 3.56 7.65 -0.15
C MET A 56 3.81 6.52 -1.15
N ASP A 57 4.34 6.87 -2.31
CA ASP A 57 4.85 5.98 -3.36
C ASP A 57 6.40 5.95 -3.37
N ARG A 58 7.02 5.72 -2.21
CA ARG A 58 8.47 5.79 -2.01
C ARG A 58 9.04 4.47 -1.50
N CYS A 59 10.37 4.37 -1.46
CA CYS A 59 11.12 3.19 -1.03
C CYS A 59 10.63 2.58 0.29
N ALA A 60 10.11 3.40 1.23
CA ALA A 60 9.57 2.92 2.49
C ALA A 60 8.33 2.03 2.31
N THR A 61 7.53 2.26 1.27
CA THR A 61 6.39 1.39 0.94
C THR A 61 6.83 -0.02 0.57
N ASP A 62 7.91 -0.16 -0.20
CA ASP A 62 8.46 -1.49 -0.54
C ASP A 62 8.96 -2.22 0.69
N ALA A 63 9.63 -1.49 1.60
CA ALA A 63 10.08 -2.05 2.86
C ALA A 63 8.92 -2.50 3.76
N ILE A 64 7.86 -1.69 3.86
CA ILE A 64 6.63 -2.07 4.58
C ILE A 64 6.03 -3.34 3.96
N CYS A 65 5.94 -3.42 2.63
CA CYS A 65 5.45 -4.60 1.93
C CYS A 65 6.31 -5.84 2.20
N PHE A 66 7.64 -5.68 2.24
CA PHE A 66 8.56 -6.78 2.51
C PHE A 66 8.35 -7.33 3.93
N VAL A 67 8.39 -6.47 4.93
CA VAL A 67 8.29 -6.85 6.35
C VAL A 67 6.93 -7.45 6.69
N THR A 68 5.85 -6.86 6.17
CA THR A 68 4.48 -7.22 6.56
C THR A 68 3.82 -8.23 5.63
N GLY A 69 4.34 -8.41 4.42
CA GLY A 69 3.73 -9.24 3.39
C GLY A 69 2.47 -8.66 2.75
N VAL A 70 2.08 -7.42 3.10
CA VAL A 70 0.93 -6.75 2.46
C VAL A 70 1.20 -6.45 0.99
N ARG A 71 0.17 -6.51 0.14
CA ARG A 71 0.27 -6.27 -1.30
C ARG A 71 -1.05 -5.71 -1.84
N LEU A 72 -0.97 -4.89 -2.89
CA LEU A 72 -2.15 -4.39 -3.63
C LEU A 72 -3.01 -5.56 -4.14
N GLY A 73 -2.40 -6.57 -4.76
CA GLY A 73 -3.11 -7.74 -5.29
C GLY A 73 -3.79 -8.61 -4.24
N ARG A 74 -3.36 -8.53 -2.97
CA ARG A 74 -4.04 -9.17 -1.83
C ARG A 74 -5.09 -8.27 -1.20
N ARG A 75 -5.20 -7.02 -1.64
CA ARG A 75 -6.08 -6.00 -1.08
C ARG A 75 -5.76 -5.64 0.39
N SER A 76 -4.61 -6.06 0.89
CA SER A 76 -4.11 -5.75 2.23
C SER A 76 -3.23 -4.49 2.27
N LEU A 77 -2.73 -4.02 1.13
CA LEU A 77 -2.08 -2.72 0.98
C LEU A 77 -3.07 -1.74 0.33
N LYS A 78 -3.19 -0.55 0.90
CA LYS A 78 -3.96 0.57 0.37
C LYS A 78 -3.03 1.74 0.14
N PHE A 79 -3.08 2.32 -1.04
CA PHE A 79 -2.36 3.56 -1.35
C PHE A 79 -3.33 4.74 -1.26
N VAL A 80 -2.99 5.70 -0.42
CA VAL A 80 -3.68 7.00 -0.28
C VAL A 80 -2.66 8.06 -0.68
N ASP A 81 -2.88 8.69 -1.81
CA ASP A 81 -1.90 9.63 -2.41
C ASP A 81 -1.91 10.98 -1.69
N ASN A 82 -1.31 11.00 -0.49
CA ASN A 82 -1.14 12.22 0.32
C ASN A 82 0.25 12.83 0.14
N GLY A 83 1.23 12.08 -0.41
CA GLY A 83 2.63 12.51 -0.51
C GLY A 83 3.34 12.62 0.85
N ILE A 84 2.79 12.00 1.90
CA ILE A 84 3.33 12.05 3.27
C ILE A 84 4.07 10.75 3.57
N MET A 85 5.26 10.83 4.18
CA MET A 85 6.03 9.66 4.62
C MET A 85 5.36 9.03 5.85
N ALA A 86 4.20 8.43 5.63
CA ALA A 86 3.35 7.86 6.68
C ALA A 86 2.73 6.54 6.25
N ALA A 87 2.40 5.70 7.26
CA ALA A 87 1.57 4.54 7.06
C ALA A 87 0.68 4.30 8.29
N THR A 88 -0.52 3.78 8.05
CA THR A 88 -1.45 3.34 9.09
C THR A 88 -1.58 1.83 9.07
N PHE A 89 -1.28 1.19 10.19
CA PHE A 89 -1.37 -0.24 10.39
C PHE A 89 -2.68 -0.57 11.12
N VAL A 90 -3.44 -1.50 10.61
CA VAL A 90 -4.76 -1.86 11.16
C VAL A 90 -4.82 -3.36 11.38
N ASN A 91 -5.11 -3.78 12.62
CA ASN A 91 -5.44 -5.15 12.94
C ASN A 91 -6.96 -5.35 12.78
N LEU A 92 -7.36 -6.11 11.77
CA LEU A 92 -8.77 -6.35 11.42
C LEU A 92 -9.54 -7.18 12.45
N GLU A 93 -8.83 -7.92 13.31
CA GLU A 93 -9.46 -8.75 14.34
C GLU A 93 -9.83 -7.94 15.57
N THR A 94 -8.94 -7.02 15.98
CA THR A 94 -9.11 -6.20 17.20
C THR A 94 -9.63 -4.80 16.92
N GLY A 95 -9.55 -4.34 15.66
CA GLY A 95 -9.82 -2.95 15.27
C GLY A 95 -8.72 -1.96 15.67
N LYS A 96 -7.65 -2.42 16.34
CA LYS A 96 -6.55 -1.58 16.77
C LYS A 96 -5.80 -1.02 15.59
N ALA A 97 -5.56 0.28 15.56
CA ALA A 97 -4.87 0.94 14.47
C ALA A 97 -3.95 2.06 14.95
N PHE A 98 -2.77 2.17 14.30
CA PHE A 98 -1.80 3.23 14.54
C PHE A 98 -1.33 3.85 13.25
N ARG A 99 -1.35 5.18 13.18
CA ARG A 99 -0.72 5.96 12.13
C ARG A 99 0.68 6.37 12.57
N ILE A 100 1.66 6.12 11.73
CA ILE A 100 3.08 6.40 11.99
C ILE A 100 3.59 7.31 10.88
N VAL A 101 4.16 8.46 11.25
CA VAL A 101 4.71 9.46 10.34
C VAL A 101 6.20 9.59 10.58
N SER A 102 7.02 9.52 9.54
CA SER A 102 8.44 9.90 9.63
C SER A 102 8.57 11.41 9.59
N THR A 103 9.18 11.99 10.61
CA THR A 103 9.25 13.44 10.78
C THR A 103 10.42 14.08 10.06
N GLU A 104 10.29 15.34 9.66
CA GLU A 104 11.43 16.11 9.14
C GLU A 104 12.50 16.37 10.24
N LYS A 105 12.10 16.41 11.52
CA LYS A 105 13.04 16.49 12.66
C LYS A 105 14.07 15.38 12.64
N ALA A 106 13.69 14.18 12.22
CA ALA A 106 14.62 13.05 12.08
C ALA A 106 15.75 13.34 11.08
N ARG A 107 15.49 14.15 10.04
CA ARG A 107 16.54 14.57 9.07
C ARG A 107 17.52 15.54 9.68
N ASP A 108 17.05 16.48 10.49
CA ASP A 108 17.90 17.46 11.17
C ASP A 108 18.76 16.75 12.23
N LEU A 109 18.15 15.85 13.01
CA LEU A 109 18.86 15.02 13.97
C LEU A 109 19.92 14.11 13.32
N ALA A 110 19.68 13.60 12.10
CA ALA A 110 20.66 12.78 11.39
C ALA A 110 21.96 13.54 11.09
N GLN A 111 21.87 14.82 10.77
CA GLN A 111 23.04 15.67 10.57
C GLN A 111 23.84 15.86 11.86
N ILE A 112 23.15 16.02 12.98
CA ILE A 112 23.76 16.19 14.32
C ILE A 112 24.42 14.89 14.78
N LEU A 113 23.76 13.76 14.56
CA LEU A 113 24.26 12.43 15.01
C LEU A 113 25.40 11.87 14.15
N SER A 114 25.58 12.38 12.93
CA SER A 114 26.58 11.90 11.99
C SER A 114 27.39 13.05 11.34
N PRO A 115 28.00 13.98 12.12
CA PRO A 115 28.62 15.21 11.60
C PRO A 115 29.86 14.97 10.75
N LYS A 116 30.49 13.80 10.86
CA LYS A 116 31.72 13.45 10.13
C LYS A 116 31.47 12.99 8.69
N MET A 117 30.22 12.75 8.33
CA MET A 117 29.84 12.31 6.99
C MET A 117 29.48 13.54 6.13
N SER A 118 30.09 13.66 4.95
CA SER A 118 29.78 14.75 3.99
C SER A 118 28.53 14.46 3.18
N ASP A 119 28.20 13.19 2.95
CA ASP A 119 27.02 12.78 2.21
C ASP A 119 25.79 12.66 3.13
N LYS A 120 24.78 13.48 2.84
CA LYS A 120 23.50 13.50 3.58
C LYS A 120 22.79 12.13 3.58
N ARG A 121 22.93 11.35 2.52
CA ARG A 121 22.32 10.02 2.42
C ARG A 121 22.97 9.04 3.38
N GLU A 122 24.30 9.04 3.48
CA GLU A 122 25.04 8.22 4.43
C GLU A 122 24.77 8.64 5.86
N GLN A 123 24.70 9.96 6.15
CA GLN A 123 24.29 10.47 7.46
C GLN A 123 22.93 9.89 7.89
N GLN A 124 21.93 9.96 7.02
CA GLN A 124 20.60 9.42 7.28
C GLN A 124 20.60 7.91 7.46
N LEU A 125 21.34 7.16 6.63
CA LEU A 125 21.46 5.70 6.75
C LEU A 125 21.98 5.29 8.12
N LEU A 126 23.04 5.92 8.60
CA LEU A 126 23.64 5.59 9.90
C LEU A 126 22.77 6.03 11.08
N ALA A 127 22.25 7.26 11.00
CA ALA A 127 21.44 7.83 12.07
C ALA A 127 20.10 7.09 12.22
N TYR A 128 19.38 6.85 11.13
CA TYR A 128 18.06 6.21 11.19
C TYR A 128 18.11 4.76 11.69
N LYS A 129 19.21 4.06 11.52
CA LYS A 129 19.41 2.72 12.10
C LYS A 129 19.44 2.74 13.62
N LYS A 130 19.99 3.79 14.23
CA LYS A 130 20.27 3.90 15.67
C LYS A 130 19.31 4.85 16.42
N MET A 131 18.65 5.75 15.71
CA MET A 131 17.78 6.77 16.28
C MET A 131 16.64 6.13 17.08
N ASP A 132 16.27 6.71 18.21
CA ASP A 132 15.10 6.27 18.97
C ASP A 132 13.81 6.38 18.15
N ILE A 133 12.85 5.50 18.42
CA ILE A 133 11.54 5.49 17.72
C ILE A 133 10.84 6.84 17.83
N LYS A 134 10.86 7.45 19.03
CA LYS A 134 10.23 8.77 19.31
C LYS A 134 10.86 9.93 18.53
N ASP A 135 12.12 9.79 18.12
CA ASP A 135 12.86 10.81 17.37
C ASP A 135 12.70 10.60 15.85
N LEU A 136 12.43 9.35 15.44
CA LEU A 136 12.23 8.98 14.04
C LEU A 136 10.78 9.14 13.58
N PHE A 137 9.82 8.90 14.49
CA PHE A 137 8.40 8.84 14.16
C PHE A 137 7.52 9.61 15.14
N ASP A 138 6.52 10.27 14.58
CA ASP A 138 5.30 10.64 15.32
C ASP A 138 4.30 9.48 15.18
N ILE A 139 3.76 9.02 16.32
CA ILE A 139 2.89 7.84 16.39
C ILE A 139 1.58 8.25 17.05
N GLU A 140 0.47 7.94 16.40
CA GLU A 140 -0.88 8.23 16.89
C GLU A 140 -1.75 6.98 16.82
N GLU A 141 -2.45 6.66 17.91
CA GLU A 141 -3.53 5.68 17.87
C GLU A 141 -4.75 6.29 17.18
N VAL A 142 -5.25 5.62 16.15
CA VAL A 142 -6.33 6.13 15.30
C VAL A 142 -7.46 5.12 15.17
N LYS A 143 -8.65 5.59 14.85
CA LYS A 143 -9.75 4.73 14.44
C LYS A 143 -9.86 4.71 12.92
N VAL A 144 -9.88 3.52 12.33
CA VAL A 144 -10.06 3.33 10.88
C VAL A 144 -11.32 2.50 10.64
N ASP A 145 -12.32 3.12 10.05
CA ASP A 145 -13.52 2.40 9.60
C ASP A 145 -13.22 1.79 8.23
N VAL A 146 -12.80 0.52 8.22
CA VAL A 146 -12.46 -0.20 6.98
C VAL A 146 -13.75 -0.62 6.26
N PRO A 147 -14.04 -0.09 5.06
CA PRO A 147 -15.24 -0.47 4.32
C PRO A 147 -15.24 -1.96 3.95
N ALA A 148 -16.41 -2.61 3.95
CA ALA A 148 -16.54 -4.04 3.61
C ALA A 148 -15.97 -4.36 2.21
N CYS A 149 -16.03 -3.40 1.26
CA CYS A 149 -15.44 -3.52 -0.06
C CYS A 149 -13.92 -3.47 -0.06
N ASP A 150 -13.27 -3.06 1.03
CA ASP A 150 -11.81 -2.94 1.15
C ASP A 150 -11.15 -4.09 1.91
N TYR A 151 -11.92 -4.98 2.53
CA TYR A 151 -11.36 -6.16 3.20
C TYR A 151 -10.60 -7.06 2.22
N PRO A 152 -9.48 -7.67 2.67
CA PRO A 152 -8.79 -8.70 1.91
C PRO A 152 -9.72 -9.85 1.52
N GLY A 153 -9.55 -10.37 0.31
CA GLY A 153 -10.36 -11.50 -0.19
C GLY A 153 -10.90 -11.29 -1.60
N PRO A 154 -11.82 -12.16 -2.06
CA PRO A 154 -12.38 -12.09 -3.40
C PRO A 154 -13.27 -10.85 -3.59
N THR A 155 -13.42 -10.43 -4.85
CA THR A 155 -14.33 -9.34 -5.22
C THR A 155 -15.77 -9.68 -4.83
N ARG A 156 -16.40 -8.82 -4.05
CA ARG A 156 -17.81 -8.96 -3.59
C ARG A 156 -18.78 -8.08 -4.33
N PHE A 157 -18.32 -6.96 -4.87
CA PHE A 157 -19.13 -5.92 -5.50
C PHE A 157 -18.68 -5.73 -6.94
N LYS A 158 -19.64 -5.76 -7.88
CA LYS A 158 -19.40 -5.55 -9.30
C LYS A 158 -20.55 -4.73 -9.87
N GLN A 159 -20.23 -3.73 -10.69
CA GLN A 159 -21.18 -2.91 -11.45
C GLN A 159 -20.67 -2.73 -12.87
N THR A 160 -21.58 -2.61 -13.82
CA THR A 160 -21.22 -2.35 -15.22
C THR A 160 -21.37 -0.87 -15.51
N CYS A 161 -20.33 -0.26 -16.08
CA CYS A 161 -20.37 1.13 -16.52
C CYS A 161 -21.39 1.32 -17.64
N SER A 162 -22.37 2.21 -17.45
CA SER A 162 -23.43 2.49 -18.43
C SER A 162 -22.89 3.14 -19.72
N SER A 163 -21.69 3.72 -19.68
CA SER A 163 -21.08 4.41 -20.84
C SER A 163 -20.21 3.49 -21.69
N CYS A 164 -19.31 2.69 -21.09
CA CYS A 164 -18.32 1.91 -21.82
C CYS A 164 -18.47 0.39 -21.67
N GLY A 165 -19.39 -0.09 -20.85
CA GLY A 165 -19.64 -1.52 -20.63
C GLY A 165 -18.58 -2.22 -19.76
N GLN A 166 -17.54 -1.53 -19.30
CA GLN A 166 -16.52 -2.14 -18.45
C GLN A 166 -17.05 -2.45 -17.06
N VAL A 167 -16.63 -3.60 -16.50
CA VAL A 167 -17.02 -4.01 -15.16
C VAL A 167 -16.12 -3.32 -14.12
N VAL A 168 -16.73 -2.53 -13.25
CA VAL A 168 -16.12 -1.87 -12.08
C VAL A 168 -16.32 -2.76 -10.86
N ARG A 169 -15.28 -2.90 -10.05
CA ARG A 169 -15.28 -3.75 -8.86
C ARG A 169 -15.14 -2.92 -7.60
N ASP A 170 -15.53 -3.53 -6.49
CA ASP A 170 -15.21 -3.09 -5.14
C ASP A 170 -15.70 -1.67 -4.83
N LYS A 171 -16.88 -1.31 -5.34
CA LYS A 171 -17.53 0.00 -5.17
C LYS A 171 -16.64 1.17 -5.65
N LYS A 172 -15.87 0.96 -6.72
CA LYS A 172 -15.07 2.02 -7.35
C LYS A 172 -15.82 2.75 -8.48
N GLU A 173 -17.10 2.43 -8.68
CA GLU A 173 -18.00 3.17 -9.57
C GLU A 173 -18.28 4.57 -9.04
N VAL A 174 -18.65 5.46 -9.95
CA VAL A 174 -19.07 6.83 -9.68
C VAL A 174 -20.51 6.98 -10.14
N MET A 175 -21.40 7.46 -9.27
CA MET A 175 -22.75 7.86 -9.62
C MET A 175 -22.72 9.29 -10.15
N LYS A 176 -23.20 9.50 -11.38
CA LYS A 176 -23.30 10.83 -12.01
C LYS A 176 -24.54 10.87 -12.90
N ASN A 177 -25.45 11.82 -12.63
CA ASN A 177 -26.72 11.97 -13.36
C ASN A 177 -27.51 10.64 -13.44
N ASP A 178 -27.69 9.97 -12.30
CA ASP A 178 -28.36 8.67 -12.14
C ASP A 178 -27.76 7.51 -12.96
N LYS A 179 -26.55 7.68 -13.46
CA LYS A 179 -25.81 6.65 -14.20
C LYS A 179 -24.65 6.11 -13.39
N ILE A 180 -24.46 4.79 -13.45
CA ILE A 180 -23.30 4.11 -12.89
C ILE A 180 -22.17 4.20 -13.92
N LEU A 181 -21.08 4.89 -13.58
CA LEU A 181 -19.93 5.08 -14.46
C LEU A 181 -18.65 4.54 -13.83
N CYS A 182 -17.72 4.04 -14.65
CA CYS A 182 -16.34 3.86 -14.21
C CYS A 182 -15.65 5.23 -14.03
N ARG A 183 -14.61 5.29 -13.21
CA ARG A 183 -13.86 6.55 -12.99
C ARG A 183 -13.38 7.21 -14.28
N PRO A 184 -12.79 6.47 -15.25
CA PRO A 184 -12.41 7.06 -16.53
C PRO A 184 -13.58 7.74 -17.27
N CYS A 185 -14.77 7.15 -17.28
CA CYS A 185 -15.94 7.76 -17.93
C CYS A 185 -16.50 8.95 -17.14
N ALA A 186 -16.38 8.95 -15.81
CA ALA A 186 -16.92 10.00 -14.95
C ALA A 186 -15.96 11.20 -14.79
N LEU A 187 -14.64 10.94 -14.70
CA LEU A 187 -13.61 11.91 -14.31
C LEU A 187 -12.56 12.18 -15.40
N GLY A 188 -12.55 11.38 -16.47
CA GLY A 188 -11.50 11.41 -17.50
C GLY A 188 -10.42 10.36 -17.31
N THR A 189 -9.59 10.18 -18.35
CA THR A 189 -8.49 9.24 -18.37
C THR A 189 -7.15 9.94 -18.12
N TYR A 190 -6.18 9.23 -17.54
CA TYR A 190 -4.79 9.70 -17.42
C TYR A 190 -3.99 9.56 -18.73
N TYR A 191 -4.60 8.97 -19.77
CA TYR A 191 -3.99 8.76 -21.09
C TYR A 191 -4.88 9.29 -22.20
N GLN A 192 -4.26 9.55 -23.37
CA GLN A 192 -4.96 9.88 -24.60
C GLN A 192 -4.67 8.80 -25.65
N PRO A 193 -5.68 8.29 -26.39
CA PRO A 193 -5.44 7.33 -27.48
C PRO A 193 -4.62 7.98 -28.59
N VAL A 194 -3.52 7.35 -28.99
CA VAL A 194 -2.62 7.88 -30.05
C VAL A 194 -3.27 7.78 -31.44
N LYS A 195 -4.10 6.77 -31.69
CA LYS A 195 -4.93 6.61 -32.90
C LYS A 195 -6.21 5.85 -32.55
N LYS A 196 -7.35 6.18 -33.17
CA LYS A 196 -8.45 5.22 -33.30
C LYS A 196 -7.98 4.17 -34.31
N ASN A 197 -7.47 3.04 -33.82
CA ASN A 197 -7.28 1.88 -34.71
C ASN A 197 -8.66 1.45 -35.23
N THR A 198 -8.95 1.78 -36.48
CA THR A 198 -10.09 1.28 -37.22
C THR A 198 -9.85 -0.18 -37.66
N HIS A 199 -9.28 -1.01 -36.82
CA HIS A 199 -9.17 -2.44 -37.06
C HIS A 199 -10.16 -3.21 -36.20
N ASN A 200 -11.18 -3.67 -36.93
CA ASN A 200 -12.07 -4.80 -36.63
C ASN A 200 -12.87 -4.77 -35.32
N LYS A 201 -14.06 -4.20 -35.44
CA LYS A 201 -15.21 -4.77 -34.74
C LYS A 201 -15.56 -6.13 -35.39
N GLY A 202 -14.70 -7.13 -35.18
CA GLY A 202 -15.06 -8.52 -35.35
C GLY A 202 -15.90 -8.93 -34.15
N SER A 203 -17.20 -8.98 -34.35
CA SER A 203 -18.15 -9.57 -33.42
C SER A 203 -17.87 -11.07 -33.29
N HIS A 204 -17.04 -11.46 -32.34
CA HIS A 204 -17.03 -12.85 -31.88
C HIS A 204 -18.19 -13.06 -30.92
N HIS A 205 -19.37 -13.32 -31.48
CA HIS A 205 -20.43 -14.02 -30.80
C HIS A 205 -19.96 -15.46 -30.55
N VAL A 206 -19.41 -15.73 -29.40
CA VAL A 206 -19.25 -17.11 -28.92
C VAL A 206 -20.63 -17.58 -28.50
N GLN A 207 -21.30 -18.32 -29.38
CA GLN A 207 -22.47 -19.11 -29.02
C GLN A 207 -22.05 -20.23 -28.08
N LEU A 208 -22.33 -20.05 -26.79
CA LEU A 208 -22.27 -21.15 -25.82
C LEU A 208 -23.39 -22.16 -26.16
N LYS A 209 -23.04 -23.24 -26.83
CA LYS A 209 -23.91 -24.40 -26.98
C LYS A 209 -24.21 -24.98 -25.60
N LYS A 210 -25.46 -24.87 -25.16
CA LYS A 210 -25.98 -25.63 -24.03
C LYS A 210 -25.89 -27.11 -24.38
N LYS A 211 -25.04 -27.88 -23.67
CA LYS A 211 -25.12 -29.34 -23.66
C LYS A 211 -26.33 -29.71 -22.80
N SER A 212 -27.39 -30.21 -23.44
CA SER A 212 -28.48 -30.90 -22.79
C SER A 212 -27.95 -32.20 -22.23
N ALA A 213 -28.18 -32.42 -20.93
CA ALA A 213 -27.98 -33.70 -20.26
C ALA A 213 -29.09 -34.68 -20.71
N VAL A 214 -28.68 -35.87 -21.05
CA VAL A 214 -29.46 -37.10 -20.97
C VAL A 214 -28.84 -37.95 -19.87
#